data_6eabd5ebc2b027c56ad8d1abc5083784
#
_entry.id   6eabd5ebc2b027c56ad8d1abc5083784
#
_cell.length_a   1.000
_cell.length_b   1.000
_cell.length_c   1.000
_cell.angle_alpha   90.00
_cell.angle_beta   90.00
_cell.angle_gamma   90.00
#
_symmetry.space_group_name_H-M   'P 1'
#
loop_
_entity.id
_entity.type
_entity.pdbx_description
1 polymer ?
#
loop_
_entity_poly.entity_id
_entity_poly.type
_entity_poly.pdbx_seq_one_letter_code
_entity_poly.pdbx_strand_id
1 'polypeptide(L)'
;TPIWTDTHSRMLLVRTSADKTFPNIGFSTKGAVNYTRNILPVTQNNVQRTVKSNIISPSMKLRWNKLSWLQLSNEATFNLSWQDKYQNNTAYSLRSWFNEFNLYLYPSRRISFNTGCEYSSIETEKGKYNRNTFVDAGITYVLTKRIEVGAKLTNAFNRKQYIEASYTGLNHQYYSMPLRGRETIVYLKCNL
;
A
#
# COMPACT_ATOMS: atom_id res chain seq x y z
N THR A 1 -28.36 -31.75 3.81
CA THR A 1 -28.97 -30.93 4.87
C THR A 1 -27.91 -29.96 5.41
N PRO A 2 -28.16 -28.63 5.46
CA PRO A 2 -27.23 -27.69 6.06
C PRO A 2 -27.12 -28.02 7.56
N ILE A 3 -25.91 -28.32 8.00
CA ILE A 3 -25.61 -28.49 9.42
C ILE A 3 -25.38 -27.09 10.00
N TRP A 4 -26.31 -26.62 10.79
CA TRP A 4 -26.15 -25.41 11.58
C TRP A 4 -25.17 -25.71 12.71
N THR A 5 -23.99 -25.10 12.67
CA THR A 5 -23.03 -25.17 13.77
C THR A 5 -23.17 -23.92 14.64
N ASP A 6 -23.30 -24.09 15.95
CA ASP A 6 -23.39 -23.00 16.95
C ASP A 6 -22.08 -22.18 17.11
N THR A 7 -21.31 -22.07 16.05
CA THR A 7 -19.99 -21.43 16.09
C THR A 7 -20.04 -20.04 15.52
N HIS A 8 -19.72 -19.08 16.37
CA HIS A 8 -19.70 -17.67 16.00
C HIS A 8 -18.29 -17.22 15.63
N SER A 9 -18.17 -16.51 14.53
CA SER A 9 -16.97 -15.72 14.23
C SER A 9 -16.92 -14.50 15.13
N ARG A 10 -15.73 -14.14 15.61
CA ARG A 10 -15.52 -12.93 16.42
C ARG A 10 -14.41 -12.10 15.80
N MET A 11 -14.63 -10.79 15.76
CA MET A 11 -13.66 -9.83 15.28
C MET A 11 -13.49 -8.73 16.30
N LEU A 12 -12.24 -8.41 16.65
CA LEU A 12 -11.86 -7.22 17.41
C LEU A 12 -11.05 -6.33 16.49
N LEU A 13 -11.48 -5.08 16.36
CA LEU A 13 -10.75 -4.02 15.63
C LEU A 13 -10.45 -2.89 16.61
N VAL A 14 -9.16 -2.56 16.75
CA VAL A 14 -8.68 -1.40 17.51
C VAL A 14 -7.92 -0.50 16.55
N ARG A 15 -8.31 0.77 16.51
CA ARG A 15 -7.65 1.79 15.70
C ARG A 15 -7.30 2.99 16.57
N THR A 16 -6.05 3.42 16.48
CA THR A 16 -5.60 4.67 17.08
C THR A 16 -4.83 5.49 16.06
N SER A 17 -4.93 6.81 16.13
CA SER A 17 -4.16 7.70 15.29
C SER A 17 -3.89 9.02 16.01
N ALA A 18 -2.76 9.62 15.67
CA ALA A 18 -2.40 10.95 16.09
C ALA A 18 -1.85 11.72 14.88
N ASP A 19 -2.17 13.01 14.80
CA ASP A 19 -1.65 13.90 13.78
C ASP A 19 -1.13 15.18 14.39
N LYS A 20 -0.12 15.75 13.76
CA LYS A 20 0.49 17.02 14.15
C LYS A 20 0.90 17.82 12.92
N THR A 21 0.52 19.07 12.90
CA THR A 21 0.94 20.04 11.88
C THR A 21 1.84 21.09 12.51
N PHE A 22 2.90 21.43 11.82
CA PHE A 22 3.89 22.45 12.15
C PHE A 22 3.88 23.54 11.08
N PRO A 23 2.98 24.53 11.18
CA PRO A 23 2.78 25.52 10.09
C PRO A 23 4.05 26.31 9.77
N ASN A 24 4.85 26.65 10.79
CA ASN A 24 6.06 27.47 10.61
C ASN A 24 7.10 26.83 9.69
N ILE A 25 7.16 25.50 9.65
CA ILE A 25 8.08 24.75 8.78
C ILE A 25 7.36 24.05 7.63
N GLY A 26 6.03 24.22 7.49
CA GLY A 26 5.22 23.59 6.46
C GLY A 26 5.21 22.07 6.51
N PHE A 27 5.32 21.49 7.71
CA PHE A 27 5.40 20.04 7.90
C PHE A 27 4.16 19.53 8.61
N SER A 28 3.63 18.41 8.14
CA SER A 28 2.58 17.66 8.84
C SER A 28 2.91 16.18 8.88
N THR A 29 2.58 15.57 10.00
CA THR A 29 2.75 14.14 10.23
C THR A 29 1.46 13.54 10.77
N LYS A 30 1.16 12.32 10.34
CA LYS A 30 0.07 11.51 10.90
C LYS A 30 0.59 10.10 11.12
N GLY A 31 0.50 9.62 12.34
CA GLY A 31 0.75 8.23 12.71
C GLY A 31 -0.56 7.51 13.00
N ALA A 32 -0.69 6.25 12.61
CA ALA A 32 -1.82 5.42 12.97
C ALA A 32 -1.37 3.99 13.22
N VAL A 33 -2.08 3.29 14.10
CA VAL A 33 -1.90 1.86 14.35
C VAL A 33 -3.27 1.21 14.31
N ASN A 34 -3.41 0.20 13.46
CA ASN A 34 -4.59 -0.65 13.40
C ASN A 34 -4.21 -2.04 13.93
N TYR A 35 -5.03 -2.58 14.82
CA TYR A 35 -4.92 -3.95 15.27
C TYR A 35 -6.23 -4.67 15.00
N THR A 36 -6.14 -5.81 14.34
CA THR A 36 -7.30 -6.68 14.06
C THR A 36 -7.02 -8.07 14.57
N ARG A 37 -7.96 -8.61 15.33
CA ARG A 37 -7.98 -10.01 15.75
C ARG A 37 -9.24 -10.67 15.23
N ASN A 38 -9.08 -11.75 14.48
CA ASN A 38 -10.17 -12.59 13.98
C ASN A 38 -10.11 -13.95 14.64
N ILE A 39 -11.26 -14.44 15.07
CA ILE A 39 -11.47 -15.79 15.59
C ILE A 39 -12.50 -16.44 14.69
N LEU A 40 -12.09 -17.41 13.89
CA LEU A 40 -12.92 -18.05 12.87
C LEU A 40 -13.03 -19.54 13.15
N PRO A 41 -14.23 -20.09 13.26
CA PRO A 41 -14.45 -21.53 13.23
C PRO A 41 -14.23 -22.04 11.81
N VAL A 42 -13.44 -23.08 11.65
CA VAL A 42 -13.14 -23.73 10.37
C VAL A 42 -13.34 -25.23 10.54
N THR A 43 -14.04 -25.86 9.62
CA THR A 43 -14.17 -27.31 9.58
C THR A 43 -13.20 -27.86 8.54
N GLN A 44 -12.28 -28.71 8.97
CA GLN A 44 -11.32 -29.40 8.12
C GLN A 44 -11.36 -30.90 8.40
N ASN A 45 -11.59 -31.72 7.36
CA ASN A 45 -11.73 -33.19 7.48
C ASN A 45 -12.75 -33.58 8.55
N ASN A 46 -13.93 -32.95 8.56
CA ASN A 46 -15.01 -33.14 9.54
C ASN A 46 -14.61 -32.83 11.00
N VAL A 47 -13.45 -32.22 11.22
CA VAL A 47 -13.03 -31.76 12.56
C VAL A 47 -13.18 -30.25 12.61
N GLN A 48 -13.97 -29.77 13.57
CA GLN A 48 -14.14 -28.35 13.81
C GLN A 48 -12.92 -27.80 14.56
N ARG A 49 -12.40 -26.68 14.06
CA ARG A 49 -11.23 -25.98 14.58
C ARG A 49 -11.50 -24.50 14.70
N THR A 50 -10.82 -23.85 15.62
CA THR A 50 -10.86 -22.39 15.73
C THR A 50 -9.51 -21.83 15.31
N VAL A 51 -9.52 -21.00 14.27
CA VAL A 51 -8.34 -20.26 13.79
C VAL A 51 -8.36 -18.86 14.38
N LYS A 52 -7.28 -18.47 15.02
CA LYS A 52 -7.09 -17.11 15.54
C LYS A 52 -6.00 -16.42 14.72
N SER A 53 -6.35 -15.37 14.03
CA SER A 53 -5.42 -14.55 13.25
C SER A 53 -5.36 -13.13 13.81
N ASN A 54 -4.18 -12.57 13.84
CA ASN A 54 -3.91 -11.24 14.33
C ASN A 54 -3.17 -10.46 13.24
N ILE A 55 -3.50 -9.18 13.09
CA ILE A 55 -2.83 -8.26 12.16
C ILE A 55 -2.58 -6.97 12.91
N ILE A 56 -1.34 -6.49 12.90
CA ILE A 56 -0.99 -5.14 13.34
C ILE A 56 -0.44 -4.36 12.16
N SER A 57 -0.95 -3.15 11.96
CA SER A 57 -0.63 -2.30 10.81
C SER A 57 -0.33 -0.88 11.27
N PRO A 58 0.90 -0.59 11.75
CA PRO A 58 1.34 0.77 11.94
C PRO A 58 1.56 1.45 10.58
N SER A 59 1.16 2.72 10.50
CA SER A 59 1.37 3.56 9.33
C SER A 59 1.80 4.97 9.73
N MET A 60 2.58 5.59 8.85
CA MET A 60 3.05 6.96 9.03
C MET A 60 2.92 7.73 7.72
N LYS A 61 2.33 8.91 7.78
CA LYS A 61 2.21 9.82 6.65
C LYS A 61 2.90 11.15 6.98
N LEU A 62 3.80 11.55 6.10
CA LEU A 62 4.56 12.79 6.19
C LEU A 62 4.21 13.67 4.99
N ARG A 63 4.04 14.96 5.20
CA ARG A 63 3.85 15.94 4.15
C ARG A 63 4.68 17.18 4.47
N TRP A 64 5.30 17.73 3.43
CA TRP A 64 6.02 18.97 3.52
C TRP A 64 5.69 19.86 2.32
N ASN A 65 5.26 21.10 2.61
CA ASN A 65 4.79 22.05 1.60
C ASN A 65 5.10 23.50 1.97
N LYS A 66 6.23 23.73 2.66
CA LYS A 66 6.63 25.09 3.06
C LYS A 66 6.88 25.99 1.85
N LEU A 67 7.46 25.44 0.80
CA LEU A 67 7.79 26.16 -0.41
C LEU A 67 6.64 26.04 -1.43
N SER A 68 6.20 27.15 -2.00
CA SER A 68 5.11 27.17 -2.99
C SER A 68 5.45 26.37 -4.26
N TRP A 69 6.73 26.20 -4.54
CA TRP A 69 7.23 25.50 -5.72
C TRP A 69 7.61 24.03 -5.48
N LEU A 70 7.57 23.57 -4.22
CA LEU A 70 7.96 22.19 -3.86
C LEU A 70 6.99 21.60 -2.84
N GLN A 71 6.43 20.45 -3.15
CA GLN A 71 5.62 19.65 -2.24
C GLN A 71 6.15 18.22 -2.20
N LEU A 72 6.28 17.69 -1.01
CA LEU A 72 6.71 16.32 -0.75
C LEU A 72 5.66 15.59 0.08
N SER A 73 5.42 14.34 -0.22
CA SER A 73 4.67 13.45 0.67
C SER A 73 5.28 12.06 0.67
N ASN A 74 5.25 11.45 1.84
CA ASN A 74 5.63 10.05 2.02
C ASN A 74 4.61 9.37 2.90
N GLU A 75 4.19 8.18 2.50
CA GLU A 75 3.33 7.31 3.30
C GLU A 75 3.97 5.94 3.40
N ALA A 76 4.15 5.46 4.63
CA ALA A 76 4.73 4.16 4.92
C ALA A 76 3.77 3.34 5.76
N THR A 77 3.58 2.08 5.41
CA THR A 77 2.76 1.13 6.16
C THR A 77 3.51 -0.17 6.33
N PHE A 78 3.57 -0.65 7.54
CA PHE A 78 4.10 -1.96 7.87
C PHE A 78 2.94 -2.85 8.32
N ASN A 79 2.85 -4.08 7.81
CA ASN A 79 1.88 -5.04 8.28
C ASN A 79 2.62 -6.27 8.82
N LEU A 80 2.23 -6.67 9.99
CA LEU A 80 2.62 -7.94 10.60
C LEU A 80 1.35 -8.73 10.86
N SER A 81 1.20 -9.86 10.17
CA SER A 81 0.13 -10.82 10.39
C SER A 81 0.69 -12.09 11.00
N TRP A 82 -0.02 -12.66 11.98
CA TRP A 82 0.34 -13.96 12.54
C TRP A 82 -0.90 -14.75 12.96
N GLN A 83 -0.74 -16.06 13.00
CA GLN A 83 -1.75 -16.97 13.50
C GLN A 83 -1.24 -17.64 14.77
N ASP A 84 -2.13 -17.82 15.74
CA ASP A 84 -1.81 -18.55 16.96
C ASP A 84 -1.56 -20.03 16.61
N LYS A 85 -0.63 -20.65 17.33
CA LYS A 85 -0.32 -22.08 17.17
C LYS A 85 -1.57 -22.92 17.46
N TYR A 86 -1.85 -23.86 16.58
CA TYR A 86 -2.82 -24.90 16.83
C TYR A 86 -2.11 -26.26 16.75
N GLN A 87 -2.17 -27.05 17.82
CA GLN A 87 -1.70 -28.46 17.93
C GLN A 87 -0.50 -28.75 16.98
N ASN A 88 0.72 -28.59 17.39
CA ASN A 88 1.96 -28.90 16.67
C ASN A 88 2.20 -28.20 15.31
N ASN A 89 1.30 -27.37 14.81
CA ASN A 89 1.55 -26.56 13.62
C ASN A 89 2.35 -25.32 13.99
N THR A 90 3.33 -24.99 13.15
CA THR A 90 4.18 -23.81 13.29
C THR A 90 3.33 -22.55 13.25
N ALA A 91 3.57 -21.64 14.19
CA ALA A 91 2.99 -20.29 14.10
C ALA A 91 3.44 -19.65 12.79
N TYR A 92 2.50 -19.18 12.01
CA TYR A 92 2.78 -18.50 10.75
C TYR A 92 2.78 -17.00 10.99
N SER A 93 3.84 -16.32 10.56
CA SER A 93 3.87 -14.86 10.55
C SER A 93 4.33 -14.38 9.19
N LEU A 94 3.69 -13.34 8.68
CA LEU A 94 4.06 -12.65 7.46
C LEU A 94 4.24 -11.18 7.73
N ARG A 95 5.21 -10.62 7.04
CA ARG A 95 5.57 -9.21 7.09
C ARG A 95 5.39 -8.59 5.71
N SER A 96 4.82 -7.40 5.67
CA SER A 96 4.85 -6.59 4.47
C SER A 96 5.14 -5.13 4.81
N TRP A 97 5.85 -4.51 3.91
CA TRP A 97 6.21 -3.10 3.97
C TRP A 97 5.77 -2.43 2.68
N PHE A 98 5.05 -1.32 2.79
CA PHE A 98 4.62 -0.48 1.68
C PHE A 98 5.12 0.93 1.94
N ASN A 99 5.66 1.56 0.92
CA ASN A 99 6.08 2.95 0.96
C ASN A 99 5.69 3.64 -0.34
N GLU A 100 5.02 4.78 -0.21
CA GLU A 100 4.66 5.65 -1.32
C GLU A 100 5.29 7.02 -1.09
N PHE A 101 6.10 7.46 -2.04
CA PHE A 101 6.72 8.78 -2.05
C PHE A 101 6.25 9.55 -3.25
N ASN A 102 5.82 10.80 -3.03
CA ASN A 102 5.40 11.71 -4.09
C ASN A 102 6.12 13.05 -3.97
N LEU A 103 6.61 13.53 -5.10
CA LEU A 103 7.26 14.81 -5.26
C LEU A 103 6.53 15.63 -6.33
N TYR A 104 6.22 16.89 -6.02
CA TYR A 104 5.68 17.87 -6.97
C TYR A 104 6.57 19.10 -6.98
N LEU A 105 7.01 19.48 -8.18
CA LEU A 105 7.83 20.66 -8.42
C LEU A 105 7.10 21.62 -9.35
N TYR A 106 7.04 22.88 -8.98
CA TYR A 106 6.45 23.97 -9.74
C TYR A 106 7.49 25.09 -9.97
N PRO A 107 8.54 24.86 -10.81
CA PRO A 107 9.62 25.84 -10.99
C PRO A 107 9.12 27.17 -11.52
N SER A 108 7.99 27.17 -12.22
CA SER A 108 7.30 28.37 -12.70
C SER A 108 5.79 28.11 -12.76
N ARG A 109 5.02 29.17 -13.00
CA ARG A 109 3.57 29.06 -13.23
C ARG A 109 3.20 28.27 -14.49
N ARG A 110 4.17 28.00 -15.36
CA ARG A 110 3.95 27.30 -16.63
C ARG A 110 4.47 25.87 -16.62
N ILE A 111 5.35 25.51 -15.69
CA ILE A 111 6.02 24.22 -15.68
C ILE A 111 5.68 23.51 -14.36
N SER A 112 5.24 22.29 -14.47
CA SER A 112 5.11 21.37 -13.33
C SER A 112 5.77 20.04 -13.63
N PHE A 113 6.43 19.49 -12.62
CA PHE A 113 6.97 18.15 -12.61
C PHE A 113 6.32 17.39 -11.47
N ASN A 114 6.02 16.13 -11.69
CA ASN A 114 5.61 15.22 -10.64
C ASN A 114 6.33 13.89 -10.79
N THR A 115 6.66 13.28 -9.67
CA THR A 115 7.15 11.90 -9.66
C THR A 115 6.59 11.19 -8.44
N GLY A 116 6.21 9.93 -8.65
CA GLY A 116 5.77 9.00 -7.63
C GLY A 116 6.69 7.80 -7.60
N CYS A 117 6.98 7.31 -6.41
CA CYS A 117 7.71 6.06 -6.21
C CYS A 117 6.93 5.20 -5.21
N GLU A 118 6.50 4.04 -5.66
CA GLU A 118 5.86 3.03 -4.84
C GLU A 118 6.83 1.87 -4.64
N TYR A 119 7.05 1.52 -3.40
CA TYR A 119 7.86 0.37 -3.02
C TYR A 119 7.05 -0.57 -2.14
N SER A 120 7.06 -1.85 -2.47
CA SER A 120 6.51 -2.90 -1.62
C SER A 120 7.51 -4.04 -1.41
N SER A 121 7.52 -4.56 -0.21
CA SER A 121 8.27 -5.77 0.17
C SER A 121 7.31 -6.68 0.93
N ILE A 122 6.96 -7.81 0.34
CA ILE A 122 5.94 -8.73 0.85
C ILE A 122 6.61 -10.07 1.11
N GLU A 123 6.53 -10.55 2.34
CA GLU A 123 7.00 -11.88 2.70
C GLU A 123 6.05 -12.91 2.09
N THR A 124 6.55 -13.72 1.17
CA THR A 124 5.77 -14.77 0.48
C THR A 124 5.89 -16.13 1.16
N GLU A 125 7.06 -16.39 1.73
CA GLU A 125 7.37 -17.54 2.58
C GLU A 125 8.30 -17.05 3.69
N LYS A 126 8.41 -17.79 4.77
CA LYS A 126 9.29 -17.42 5.90
C LYS A 126 10.70 -17.03 5.42
N GLY A 127 11.01 -15.75 5.57
CA GLY A 127 12.30 -15.18 5.17
C GLY A 127 12.48 -14.92 3.68
N LYS A 128 11.48 -15.23 2.84
CA LYS A 128 11.51 -14.91 1.40
C LYS A 128 10.62 -13.71 1.11
N TYR A 129 11.17 -12.71 0.46
CA TYR A 129 10.47 -11.45 0.16
C TYR A 129 10.37 -11.21 -1.33
N ASN A 130 9.17 -10.91 -1.79
CA ASN A 130 8.96 -10.31 -3.10
C ASN A 130 8.97 -8.79 -2.97
N ARG A 131 9.74 -8.14 -3.84
CA ARG A 131 9.93 -6.69 -3.83
C ARG A 131 9.49 -6.09 -5.15
N ASN A 132 8.58 -5.14 -5.08
CA ASN A 132 8.12 -4.38 -6.23
C ASN A 132 8.51 -2.92 -6.04
N THR A 133 8.99 -2.30 -7.12
CA THR A 133 9.27 -0.86 -7.16
C THR A 133 8.70 -0.32 -8.44
N PHE A 134 7.83 0.68 -8.31
CA PHE A 134 7.23 1.40 -9.43
C PHE A 134 7.62 2.86 -9.31
N VAL A 135 8.03 3.44 -10.41
CA VAL A 135 8.34 4.86 -10.50
C VAL A 135 7.61 5.43 -11.70
N ASP A 136 6.84 6.45 -11.44
CA ASP A 136 6.16 7.26 -12.44
C ASP A 136 6.71 8.67 -12.41
N ALA A 137 6.77 9.32 -13.56
CA ALA A 137 7.18 10.70 -13.67
C ALA A 137 6.33 11.44 -14.70
N GLY A 138 6.10 12.72 -14.50
CA GLY A 138 5.34 13.55 -15.40
C GLY A 138 5.90 14.96 -15.49
N ILE A 139 5.75 15.56 -16.66
CA ILE A 139 6.02 16.96 -16.90
C ILE A 139 4.83 17.57 -17.63
N THR A 140 4.43 18.77 -17.24
CA THR A 140 3.41 19.54 -17.94
C THR A 140 3.94 20.95 -18.18
N TYR A 141 3.68 21.45 -19.38
CA TYR A 141 4.01 22.80 -19.79
C TYR A 141 2.77 23.53 -20.31
N VAL A 142 2.45 24.65 -19.69
CA VAL A 142 1.32 25.52 -20.08
C VAL A 142 1.79 26.48 -21.16
N LEU A 143 1.45 26.20 -22.41
CA LEU A 143 1.77 27.03 -23.56
C LEU A 143 0.98 28.33 -23.54
N THR A 144 -0.33 28.21 -23.34
CA THR A 144 -1.27 29.33 -23.24
C THR A 144 -2.30 29.04 -22.15
N LYS A 145 -3.19 30.01 -21.85
CA LYS A 145 -4.30 29.80 -20.90
C LYS A 145 -5.23 28.65 -21.31
N ARG A 146 -5.18 28.22 -22.58
CA ARG A 146 -6.06 27.20 -23.15
C ARG A 146 -5.32 25.93 -23.59
N ILE A 147 -4.00 25.95 -23.68
CA ILE A 147 -3.22 24.85 -24.25
C ILE A 147 -2.15 24.42 -23.26
N GLU A 148 -2.18 23.14 -22.92
CA GLU A 148 -1.18 22.46 -22.11
C GLU A 148 -0.59 21.29 -22.91
N VAL A 149 0.72 21.10 -22.84
CA VAL A 149 1.44 19.94 -23.37
C VAL A 149 2.07 19.20 -22.21
N GLY A 150 2.01 17.90 -22.23
CA GLY A 150 2.65 17.11 -21.20
C GLY A 150 3.16 15.78 -21.70
N ALA A 151 4.05 15.21 -20.87
CA ALA A 151 4.54 13.85 -21.05
C ALA A 151 4.46 13.13 -19.71
N LYS A 152 4.05 11.88 -19.75
CA LYS A 152 3.99 10.98 -18.59
C LYS A 152 4.75 9.71 -18.90
N LEU A 153 5.67 9.33 -18.03
CA LEU A 153 6.36 8.05 -18.00
C LEU A 153 5.76 7.22 -16.88
N THR A 154 5.25 6.04 -17.16
CA THR A 154 4.75 5.09 -16.17
C THR A 154 5.61 3.85 -16.14
N ASN A 155 5.73 3.25 -14.95
CA ASN A 155 6.51 2.05 -14.72
C ASN A 155 7.94 2.15 -15.28
N ALA A 156 8.69 3.18 -14.88
CA ALA A 156 10.03 3.49 -15.41
C ALA A 156 11.00 2.31 -15.35
N PHE A 157 10.87 1.44 -14.33
CA PHE A 157 11.69 0.22 -14.18
C PHE A 157 11.19 -0.97 -15.01
N ASN A 158 10.14 -0.80 -15.83
CA ASN A 158 9.61 -1.83 -16.72
C ASN A 158 9.27 -3.14 -16.00
N ARG A 159 8.64 -3.04 -14.84
CA ARG A 159 8.17 -4.22 -14.12
C ARG A 159 7.00 -4.86 -14.88
N LYS A 160 7.12 -6.15 -15.18
CA LYS A 160 6.12 -6.88 -15.98
C LYS A 160 5.18 -7.74 -15.15
N GLN A 161 5.42 -7.81 -13.85
CA GLN A 161 4.67 -8.70 -12.96
C GLN A 161 4.54 -8.06 -11.58
N TYR A 162 3.34 -8.13 -11.03
CA TYR A 162 3.05 -7.83 -9.63
C TYR A 162 2.74 -9.14 -8.91
N ILE A 163 3.34 -9.32 -7.75
CA ILE A 163 3.15 -10.52 -6.93
C ILE A 163 2.70 -10.09 -5.56
N GLU A 164 1.63 -10.71 -5.08
CA GLU A 164 1.10 -10.54 -3.74
C GLU A 164 0.92 -11.90 -3.08
N ALA A 165 1.18 -11.97 -1.79
CA ALA A 165 0.89 -13.13 -0.97
C ALA A 165 0.08 -12.73 0.25
N SER A 166 -0.93 -13.51 0.57
CA SER A 166 -1.75 -13.32 1.76
C SER A 166 -2.06 -14.63 2.44
N TYR A 167 -2.25 -14.58 3.76
CA TYR A 167 -2.70 -15.72 4.55
C TYR A 167 -4.04 -15.40 5.16
N THR A 168 -5.02 -16.25 4.89
CA THR A 168 -6.36 -16.12 5.44
C THR A 168 -6.77 -17.46 6.06
N GLY A 169 -6.82 -17.52 7.38
CA GLY A 169 -7.17 -18.77 8.08
C GLY A 169 -6.15 -19.88 7.82
N LEU A 170 -6.56 -20.93 7.13
CA LEU A 170 -5.70 -22.06 6.74
C LEU A 170 -5.14 -21.93 5.31
N ASN A 171 -5.51 -20.89 4.59
CA ASN A 171 -5.18 -20.72 3.17
C ASN A 171 -4.04 -19.74 2.99
N HIS A 172 -3.02 -20.17 2.25
CA HIS A 172 -2.02 -19.29 1.64
C HIS A 172 -2.47 -18.97 0.23
N GLN A 173 -2.68 -17.70 -0.07
CA GLN A 173 -3.02 -17.23 -1.40
C GLN A 173 -1.81 -16.54 -1.99
N TYR A 174 -1.40 -16.99 -3.15
CA TYR A 174 -0.37 -16.38 -3.97
C TYR A 174 -1.03 -15.85 -5.23
N TYR A 175 -0.95 -14.57 -5.44
CA TYR A 175 -1.52 -13.90 -6.58
C TYR A 175 -0.42 -13.27 -7.42
N SER A 176 -0.41 -13.58 -8.71
CA SER A 176 0.51 -13.01 -9.68
C SER A 176 -0.27 -12.41 -10.84
N MET A 177 -0.04 -11.15 -11.11
CA MET A 177 -0.72 -10.41 -12.18
C MET A 177 0.31 -9.85 -13.17
N PRO A 178 0.13 -10.11 -14.48
CA PRO A 178 0.94 -9.44 -15.49
C PRO A 178 0.63 -7.94 -15.51
N LEU A 179 1.66 -7.14 -15.61
CA LEU A 179 1.56 -5.69 -15.70
C LEU A 179 1.93 -5.21 -17.11
N ARG A 180 1.36 -4.08 -17.50
CA ARG A 180 1.90 -3.33 -18.63
C ARG A 180 3.32 -2.90 -18.33
N GLY A 181 4.18 -3.03 -19.32
CA GLY A 181 5.56 -2.56 -19.21
C GLY A 181 5.63 -1.04 -19.07
N ARG A 182 6.84 -0.50 -19.24
CA ARG A 182 7.05 0.93 -19.27
C ARG A 182 6.28 1.57 -20.44
N GLU A 183 5.55 2.64 -20.14
CA GLU A 183 4.79 3.41 -21.12
C GLU A 183 5.20 4.88 -21.05
N THR A 184 5.30 5.51 -22.21
CA THR A 184 5.48 6.96 -22.33
C THR A 184 4.29 7.52 -23.10
N ILE A 185 3.59 8.46 -22.49
CA ILE A 185 2.42 9.10 -23.07
C ILE A 185 2.75 10.59 -23.22
N VAL A 186 2.59 11.10 -24.44
CA VAL A 186 2.64 12.55 -24.70
C VAL A 186 1.21 12.98 -25.01
N TYR A 187 0.79 14.10 -24.44
CA TYR A 187 -0.56 14.61 -24.60
C TYR A 187 -0.59 16.11 -24.83
N LEU A 188 -1.61 16.53 -25.55
CA LEU A 188 -2.02 17.92 -25.73
C LEU A 188 -3.42 18.07 -25.15
N LYS A 189 -3.59 19.02 -24.24
CA LYS A 189 -4.89 19.35 -23.67
C LYS A 189 -5.31 20.75 -24.13
N CYS A 190 -6.48 20.84 -24.74
CA CYS A 190 -7.09 22.09 -25.15
C CYS A 190 -8.35 22.37 -24.30
N ASN A 191 -8.37 23.47 -23.59
CA ASN A 191 -9.54 23.94 -22.85
C ASN A 191 -10.30 24.94 -23.75
N LEU A 192 -11.50 24.54 -24.19
CA LEU A 192 -12.40 25.32 -25.03
C LEU A 192 -13.15 26.39 -24.21
#